data_9b010574fe55ec87aa2deea8cd0575b7
#
_entry.id   9b010574fe55ec87aa2deea8cd0575b7
#
_cell.length_a   1.000
_cell.length_b   1.000
_cell.length_c   1.000
_cell.angle_alpha   90.00
_cell.angle_beta   90.00
_cell.angle_gamma   90.00
#
_symmetry.space_group_name_H-M   'P 1'
#
loop_
_entity.id
_entity.type
_entity.pdbx_description
1 polymer ?
#
loop_
_entity_poly.entity_id
_entity_poly.type
_entity_poly.pdbx_seq_one_letter_code
_entity_poly.pdbx_strand_id
1 'polypeptide(L)'
;MRFLLTASLLTFATLAPAQTVDEILAKNFEAKGGLAKIRAVQSMRVTGKITLGPGMEAPAVIEQMRGDKVRMDITFQGMVLTPMVLNGSSGWKLMPIQGNPNPEALSPEEMKDALEQADMDGFLIDYQKKGHTVEYLGKEKVEGTDAYKMKVTLKSGDVRTVYIDTDSNLEIKLESKSTRRGAEVEGDTNLGDYKEVDGLILAHSIDSGQKGAPGRQVITITKVEINPKLDETRFVMPAKKETPAPVK
;
A
#
# COMPACT_ATOMS: atom_id res chain seq x y z
N MET A 1 32.43 -8.05 70.33
CA MET A 1 32.05 -7.07 69.31
C MET A 1 32.05 -7.78 67.95
N ARG A 2 30.87 -8.16 67.41
CA ARG A 2 30.73 -8.86 66.14
C ARG A 2 30.31 -7.82 65.08
N PHE A 3 31.16 -7.54 64.10
CA PHE A 3 30.82 -6.71 62.93
C PHE A 3 30.11 -7.55 61.88
N LEU A 4 28.85 -7.26 61.62
CA LEU A 4 28.10 -7.75 60.48
C LEU A 4 28.43 -6.90 59.24
N LEU A 5 29.15 -7.46 58.27
CA LEU A 5 29.30 -6.85 56.93
C LEU A 5 28.06 -7.17 56.13
N THR A 6 27.21 -6.22 55.87
CA THR A 6 26.12 -6.30 54.89
C THR A 6 26.69 -6.02 53.50
N ALA A 7 26.83 -7.07 52.68
CA ALA A 7 27.16 -6.91 51.26
C ALA A 7 25.89 -6.50 50.50
N SER A 8 25.90 -5.24 49.99
CA SER A 8 24.86 -4.72 49.13
C SER A 8 25.10 -5.18 47.70
N LEU A 9 24.24 -6.08 47.21
CA LEU A 9 24.26 -6.56 45.82
C LEU A 9 23.63 -5.47 44.93
N LEU A 10 24.45 -4.70 44.21
CA LEU A 10 23.99 -3.79 43.14
C LEU A 10 23.64 -4.64 41.92
N THR A 11 22.35 -4.84 41.69
CA THR A 11 21.83 -5.40 40.42
C THR A 11 21.93 -4.34 39.33
N PHE A 12 22.90 -4.46 38.45
CA PHE A 12 22.95 -3.71 37.19
C PHE A 12 21.85 -4.25 36.26
N ALA A 13 20.73 -3.53 36.14
CA ALA A 13 19.77 -3.74 35.08
C ALA A 13 20.43 -3.33 33.76
N THR A 14 20.78 -4.29 32.94
CA THR A 14 21.21 -4.06 31.56
C THR A 14 19.98 -3.57 30.78
N LEU A 15 19.90 -2.25 30.52
CA LEU A 15 18.98 -1.70 29.56
C LEU A 15 19.36 -2.29 28.19
N ALA A 16 18.58 -3.23 27.69
CA ALA A 16 18.69 -3.65 26.31
C ALA A 16 18.49 -2.39 25.42
N PRO A 17 19.36 -2.15 24.42
CA PRO A 17 19.19 -1.01 23.55
C PRO A 17 17.80 -1.07 22.92
N ALA A 18 17.06 0.04 23.00
CA ALA A 18 15.77 0.15 22.33
C ALA A 18 16.00 -0.04 20.83
N GLN A 19 15.21 -0.92 20.20
CA GLN A 19 15.28 -1.19 18.77
C GLN A 19 15.02 0.11 18.00
N THR A 20 15.88 0.44 17.05
CA THR A 20 15.76 1.67 16.26
C THR A 20 14.80 1.47 15.09
N VAL A 21 14.27 2.57 14.53
CA VAL A 21 13.48 2.57 13.29
C VAL A 21 14.22 1.84 12.17
N ASP A 22 15.49 2.19 11.95
CA ASP A 22 16.28 1.66 10.85
C ASP A 22 16.54 0.16 11.00
N GLU A 23 16.73 -0.35 12.22
CA GLU A 23 16.89 -1.79 12.48
C GLU A 23 15.59 -2.57 12.17
N ILE A 24 14.43 -2.03 12.54
CA ILE A 24 13.12 -2.65 12.26
C ILE A 24 12.89 -2.67 10.75
N LEU A 25 13.10 -1.54 10.08
CA LEU A 25 12.92 -1.42 8.64
C LEU A 25 13.91 -2.29 7.85
N ALA A 26 15.18 -2.39 8.28
CA ALA A 26 16.14 -3.26 7.64
C ALA A 26 15.70 -4.73 7.66
N LYS A 27 15.19 -5.22 8.81
CA LYS A 27 14.63 -6.58 8.93
C LYS A 27 13.39 -6.76 8.05
N ASN A 28 12.52 -5.77 8.01
CA ASN A 28 11.33 -5.80 7.15
C ASN A 28 11.72 -5.89 5.67
N PHE A 29 12.65 -5.08 5.20
CA PHE A 29 13.11 -5.13 3.81
C PHE A 29 13.79 -6.46 3.48
N GLU A 30 14.56 -7.01 4.40
CA GLU A 30 15.19 -8.34 4.23
C GLU A 30 14.12 -9.43 4.16
N ALA A 31 13.13 -9.41 5.05
CA ALA A 31 12.01 -10.36 5.05
C ALA A 31 11.20 -10.32 3.74
N LYS A 32 11.14 -9.17 3.08
CA LYS A 32 10.48 -8.98 1.77
C LYS A 32 11.32 -9.40 0.57
N GLY A 33 12.54 -9.90 0.79
CA GLY A 33 13.46 -10.38 -0.25
C GLY A 33 14.69 -9.49 -0.47
N GLY A 34 14.82 -8.41 0.30
CA GLY A 34 15.97 -7.50 0.31
C GLY A 34 15.85 -6.33 -0.66
N LEU A 35 16.42 -5.19 -0.27
CA LEU A 35 16.34 -3.93 -1.03
C LEU A 35 16.85 -4.05 -2.47
N ALA A 36 17.87 -4.88 -2.71
CA ALA A 36 18.44 -5.05 -4.05
C ALA A 36 17.40 -5.65 -5.02
N LYS A 37 16.68 -6.68 -4.60
CA LYS A 37 15.63 -7.29 -5.42
C LYS A 37 14.42 -6.36 -5.58
N ILE A 38 13.98 -5.70 -4.51
CA ILE A 38 12.87 -4.75 -4.56
C ILE A 38 13.16 -3.64 -5.58
N ARG A 39 14.36 -3.06 -5.55
CA ARG A 39 14.77 -2.00 -6.48
C ARG A 39 15.01 -2.48 -7.91
N ALA A 40 15.28 -3.77 -8.11
CA ALA A 40 15.44 -4.36 -9.44
C ALA A 40 14.13 -4.54 -10.19
N VAL A 41 12.97 -4.48 -9.51
CA VAL A 41 11.65 -4.54 -10.15
C VAL A 41 11.43 -3.28 -10.98
N GLN A 42 11.27 -3.43 -12.30
CA GLN A 42 10.99 -2.33 -13.23
C GLN A 42 9.51 -2.25 -13.59
N SER A 43 8.82 -3.39 -13.57
CA SER A 43 7.39 -3.49 -13.83
C SER A 43 6.79 -4.64 -13.02
N MET A 44 5.50 -4.56 -12.78
CA MET A 44 4.73 -5.61 -12.09
C MET A 44 3.33 -5.67 -12.69
N ARG A 45 2.82 -6.89 -12.86
CA ARG A 45 1.40 -7.13 -13.14
C ARG A 45 0.84 -8.03 -12.05
N VAL A 46 -0.21 -7.55 -11.41
CA VAL A 46 -0.96 -8.27 -10.38
C VAL A 46 -2.32 -8.62 -10.94
N THR A 47 -2.69 -9.89 -10.92
CA THR A 47 -4.01 -10.38 -11.33
C THR A 47 -4.71 -10.98 -10.12
N GLY A 48 -5.99 -10.68 -9.97
CA GLY A 48 -6.76 -11.17 -8.84
C GLY A 48 -8.24 -10.85 -8.96
N LYS A 49 -8.89 -10.78 -7.82
CA LYS A 49 -10.30 -10.39 -7.68
C LYS A 49 -10.41 -9.27 -6.67
N ILE A 50 -11.37 -8.40 -6.89
CA ILE A 50 -11.73 -7.32 -5.98
C ILE A 50 -13.20 -7.44 -5.59
N THR A 51 -13.50 -7.22 -4.30
CA THR A 51 -14.88 -7.16 -3.80
C THR A 51 -15.47 -5.79 -4.12
N LEU A 52 -16.60 -5.76 -4.84
CA LEU A 52 -17.34 -4.53 -5.19
C LEU A 52 -18.51 -4.25 -4.25
N GLY A 53 -18.85 -5.21 -3.40
CA GLY A 53 -19.94 -5.16 -2.43
C GLY A 53 -20.21 -6.53 -1.85
N PRO A 54 -21.18 -6.68 -0.91
CA PRO A 54 -21.46 -7.96 -0.27
C PRO A 54 -21.75 -9.06 -1.30
N GLY A 55 -20.90 -10.11 -1.31
CA GLY A 55 -21.03 -11.25 -2.21
C GLY A 55 -20.74 -10.98 -3.68
N MET A 56 -20.21 -9.79 -4.04
CA MET A 56 -19.93 -9.41 -5.41
C MET A 56 -18.42 -9.24 -5.61
N GLU A 57 -17.83 -10.13 -6.38
CA GLU A 57 -16.41 -10.08 -6.78
C GLU A 57 -16.28 -9.82 -8.27
N ALA A 58 -15.22 -9.14 -8.66
CA ALA A 58 -14.87 -8.90 -10.05
C ALA A 58 -13.38 -9.17 -10.30
N PRO A 59 -13.00 -9.73 -11.45
CA PRO A 59 -11.61 -9.82 -11.86
C PRO A 59 -10.97 -8.44 -11.92
N ALA A 60 -9.76 -8.34 -11.39
CA ALA A 60 -8.97 -7.11 -11.39
C ALA A 60 -7.54 -7.37 -11.87
N VAL A 61 -6.98 -6.40 -12.59
CA VAL A 61 -5.59 -6.39 -13.03
C VAL A 61 -5.00 -5.05 -12.65
N ILE A 62 -3.85 -5.08 -11.96
CA ILE A 62 -3.06 -3.89 -11.65
C ILE A 62 -1.73 -4.02 -12.38
N GLU A 63 -1.37 -3.00 -13.11
CA GLU A 63 -0.08 -2.89 -13.81
C GLU A 63 0.67 -1.68 -13.28
N GLN A 64 1.94 -1.88 -12.94
CA GLN A 64 2.83 -0.82 -12.45
C GLN A 64 4.14 -0.85 -13.22
N MET A 65 4.72 0.33 -13.44
CA MET A 65 6.08 0.49 -13.97
C MET A 65 6.78 1.62 -13.25
N ARG A 66 8.09 1.51 -13.08
CA ARG A 66 8.89 2.63 -12.56
C ARG A 66 8.74 3.86 -13.44
N GLY A 67 8.86 5.03 -12.83
CA GLY A 67 8.55 6.31 -13.46
C GLY A 67 7.09 6.71 -13.29
N ASP A 68 6.52 6.37 -12.11
CA ASP A 68 5.18 6.78 -11.65
C ASP A 68 4.08 6.37 -12.62
N LYS A 69 4.07 5.08 -12.99
CA LYS A 69 3.02 4.52 -13.82
C LYS A 69 2.27 3.44 -13.05
N VAL A 70 0.96 3.61 -12.96
CA VAL A 70 0.05 2.60 -12.42
C VAL A 70 -1.25 2.60 -13.24
N ARG A 71 -1.82 1.42 -13.45
CA ARG A 71 -3.11 1.21 -14.07
C ARG A 71 -3.86 0.13 -13.33
N MET A 72 -5.14 0.36 -13.05
CA MET A 72 -6.06 -0.63 -12.50
C MET A 72 -7.22 -0.83 -13.47
N ASP A 73 -7.47 -2.08 -13.82
CA ASP A 73 -8.63 -2.51 -14.60
C ASP A 73 -9.46 -3.49 -13.79
N ILE A 74 -10.79 -3.30 -13.79
CA ILE A 74 -11.77 -4.16 -13.14
C ILE A 74 -12.77 -4.60 -14.20
N THR A 75 -12.98 -5.90 -14.36
CA THR A 75 -13.97 -6.41 -15.31
C THR A 75 -15.29 -6.67 -14.60
N PHE A 76 -16.31 -5.89 -14.93
CA PHE A 76 -17.63 -5.99 -14.32
C PHE A 76 -18.70 -6.07 -15.40
N GLN A 77 -19.53 -7.13 -15.37
CA GLN A 77 -20.62 -7.38 -16.34
C GLN A 77 -20.17 -7.28 -17.80
N GLY A 78 -18.99 -7.81 -18.12
CA GLY A 78 -18.41 -7.79 -19.47
C GLY A 78 -17.80 -6.44 -19.90
N MET A 79 -17.86 -5.42 -19.05
CA MET A 79 -17.22 -4.12 -19.25
C MET A 79 -15.92 -4.00 -18.47
N VAL A 80 -14.95 -3.30 -19.02
CA VAL A 80 -13.74 -2.92 -18.29
C VAL A 80 -13.92 -1.53 -17.70
N LEU A 81 -13.86 -1.47 -16.38
CA LEU A 81 -13.78 -0.23 -15.59
C LEU A 81 -12.32 0.04 -15.32
N THR A 82 -11.89 1.25 -15.56
CA THR A 82 -10.51 1.70 -15.29
C THR A 82 -10.58 2.84 -14.27
N PRO A 83 -10.69 2.55 -12.97
CA PRO A 83 -10.88 3.59 -11.96
C PRO A 83 -9.66 4.50 -11.81
N MET A 84 -8.48 4.05 -12.23
CA MET A 84 -7.26 4.83 -12.08
C MET A 84 -6.21 4.42 -13.11
N VAL A 85 -5.66 5.42 -13.76
CA VAL A 85 -4.39 5.33 -14.51
C VAL A 85 -3.56 6.55 -14.17
N LEU A 86 -2.28 6.34 -13.88
CA LEU A 86 -1.26 7.38 -13.77
C LEU A 86 -0.17 7.12 -14.81
N ASN A 87 0.32 8.19 -15.42
CA ASN A 87 1.47 8.20 -16.30
C ASN A 87 2.31 9.45 -16.02
N GLY A 88 3.24 9.35 -15.08
CA GLY A 88 4.00 10.47 -14.58
C GLY A 88 3.11 11.51 -13.89
N SER A 89 3.03 12.70 -14.46
CA SER A 89 2.21 13.81 -13.93
C SER A 89 0.77 13.84 -14.44
N SER A 90 0.37 12.90 -15.30
CA SER A 90 -0.97 12.84 -15.89
C SER A 90 -1.74 11.62 -15.39
N GLY A 91 -2.96 11.83 -14.91
CA GLY A 91 -3.83 10.74 -14.47
C GLY A 91 -5.22 10.83 -15.07
N TRP A 92 -5.82 9.67 -15.33
CA TRP A 92 -7.14 9.56 -15.89
C TRP A 92 -7.88 8.32 -15.41
N LYS A 93 -9.20 8.30 -15.57
CA LYS A 93 -10.08 7.17 -15.28
C LYS A 93 -11.13 7.00 -16.38
N LEU A 94 -11.70 5.80 -16.48
CA LEU A 94 -12.78 5.48 -17.40
C LEU A 94 -13.79 4.58 -16.67
N MET A 95 -14.97 5.14 -16.37
CA MET A 95 -16.03 4.51 -15.58
C MET A 95 -17.34 4.51 -16.36
N PRO A 96 -17.48 3.69 -17.43
CA PRO A 96 -18.64 3.76 -18.34
C PRO A 96 -19.97 3.44 -17.66
N ILE A 97 -19.97 2.66 -16.56
CA ILE A 97 -21.20 2.35 -15.80
C ILE A 97 -21.80 3.57 -15.08
N GLN A 98 -21.07 4.67 -14.97
CA GLN A 98 -21.54 5.92 -14.36
C GLN A 98 -22.18 6.88 -15.38
N GLY A 99 -22.49 6.38 -16.59
CA GLY A 99 -23.13 7.15 -17.64
C GLY A 99 -22.19 7.98 -18.51
N ASN A 100 -20.89 8.00 -18.22
CA ASN A 100 -19.89 8.67 -19.07
C ASN A 100 -18.97 7.63 -19.72
N PRO A 101 -19.09 7.37 -21.04
CA PRO A 101 -18.24 6.43 -21.75
C PRO A 101 -16.87 7.02 -22.12
N ASN A 102 -16.59 8.26 -21.73
CA ASN A 102 -15.35 8.95 -22.06
C ASN A 102 -14.36 8.95 -20.87
N PRO A 103 -13.05 8.97 -21.15
CA PRO A 103 -12.05 9.12 -20.11
C PRO A 103 -12.12 10.52 -19.50
N GLU A 104 -11.90 10.59 -18.19
CA GLU A 104 -11.86 11.81 -17.39
C GLU A 104 -10.50 11.94 -16.70
N ALA A 105 -9.99 13.16 -16.56
CA ALA A 105 -8.81 13.42 -15.76
C ALA A 105 -9.09 13.10 -14.28
N LEU A 106 -8.09 12.59 -13.58
CA LEU A 106 -8.16 12.44 -12.13
C LEU A 106 -8.22 13.82 -11.47
N SER A 107 -9.03 13.91 -10.41
CA SER A 107 -9.01 15.08 -9.53
C SER A 107 -7.67 15.19 -8.78
N PRO A 108 -7.34 16.35 -8.19
CA PRO A 108 -6.12 16.50 -7.39
C PRO A 108 -5.99 15.48 -6.25
N GLU A 109 -7.10 15.08 -5.62
CA GLU A 109 -7.12 14.07 -4.56
C GLU A 109 -6.83 12.67 -5.12
N GLU A 110 -7.49 12.30 -6.23
CA GLU A 110 -7.25 11.03 -6.92
C GLU A 110 -5.82 10.94 -7.46
N MET A 111 -5.26 12.06 -7.94
CA MET A 111 -3.85 12.13 -8.36
C MET A 111 -2.89 11.84 -7.20
N LYS A 112 -3.18 12.35 -5.99
CA LYS A 112 -2.38 12.07 -4.80
C LYS A 112 -2.38 10.58 -4.46
N ASP A 113 -3.56 9.94 -4.50
CA ASP A 113 -3.70 8.51 -4.26
C ASP A 113 -2.99 7.68 -5.34
N ALA A 114 -3.11 8.08 -6.60
CA ALA A 114 -2.47 7.41 -7.72
C ALA A 114 -0.93 7.49 -7.63
N LEU A 115 -0.38 8.63 -7.21
CA LEU A 115 1.06 8.80 -7.00
C LEU A 115 1.57 7.91 -5.86
N GLU A 116 0.82 7.80 -4.75
CA GLU A 116 1.19 6.90 -3.66
C GLU A 116 1.17 5.42 -4.12
N GLN A 117 0.17 5.04 -4.93
CA GLN A 117 0.09 3.67 -5.47
C GLN A 117 1.13 3.39 -6.54
N ALA A 118 1.58 4.38 -7.30
CA ALA A 118 2.60 4.22 -8.33
C ALA A 118 4.02 4.09 -7.77
N ASP A 119 4.23 4.47 -6.51
CA ASP A 119 5.52 4.30 -5.83
C ASP A 119 5.80 2.82 -5.55
N MET A 120 6.48 2.16 -6.47
CA MET A 120 6.79 0.73 -6.39
C MET A 120 7.69 0.36 -5.20
N ASP A 121 8.43 1.31 -4.65
CA ASP A 121 9.26 1.11 -3.46
C ASP A 121 8.44 1.30 -2.16
N GLY A 122 7.26 1.91 -2.24
CA GLY A 122 6.41 2.26 -1.11
C GLY A 122 7.02 3.35 -0.22
N PHE A 123 6.26 3.85 0.71
CA PHE A 123 6.63 5.02 1.51
C PHE A 123 7.71 4.77 2.58
N LEU A 124 8.06 3.51 2.89
CA LEU A 124 9.09 3.18 3.89
C LEU A 124 10.51 3.17 3.33
N ILE A 125 10.70 2.73 2.07
CA ILE A 125 12.02 2.71 1.44
C ILE A 125 12.42 4.14 1.08
N ASP A 126 13.63 4.53 1.50
CA ASP A 126 14.17 5.88 1.31
C ASP A 126 13.24 6.99 1.88
N TYR A 127 12.51 6.70 2.96
CA TYR A 127 11.49 7.58 3.53
C TYR A 127 12.00 9.01 3.77
N GLN A 128 13.22 9.16 4.27
CA GLN A 128 13.84 10.48 4.51
C GLN A 128 14.05 11.26 3.20
N LYS A 129 14.53 10.58 2.13
CA LYS A 129 14.72 11.21 0.81
C LYS A 129 13.38 11.62 0.18
N LYS A 130 12.31 10.87 0.47
CA LYS A 130 10.94 11.18 0.06
C LYS A 130 10.31 12.33 0.87
N GLY A 131 11.00 12.80 1.93
CA GLY A 131 10.53 13.84 2.83
C GLY A 131 9.52 13.34 3.86
N HIS A 132 9.52 12.04 4.14
CA HIS A 132 8.70 11.42 5.18
C HIS A 132 9.48 11.35 6.50
N THR A 133 8.75 11.24 7.61
CA THR A 133 9.33 10.92 8.92
C THR A 133 8.76 9.61 9.42
N VAL A 134 9.57 8.83 10.12
CA VAL A 134 9.15 7.57 10.73
C VAL A 134 9.51 7.59 12.22
N GLU A 135 8.53 7.26 13.06
CA GLU A 135 8.67 7.17 14.51
C GLU A 135 8.31 5.75 14.97
N TYR A 136 9.15 5.14 15.78
CA TYR A 136 8.81 3.88 16.45
C TYR A 136 8.02 4.19 17.72
N LEU A 137 6.79 3.69 17.82
CA LEU A 137 5.87 3.93 18.95
C LEU A 137 5.85 2.79 19.97
N GLY A 138 6.70 1.77 19.82
CA GLY A 138 6.71 0.59 20.69
C GLY A 138 6.05 -0.62 20.05
N LYS A 139 5.76 -1.64 20.88
CA LYS A 139 5.07 -2.85 20.45
C LYS A 139 3.60 -2.80 20.83
N GLU A 140 2.75 -3.36 19.99
CA GLU A 140 1.31 -3.50 20.21
C GLU A 140 0.83 -4.86 19.70
N LYS A 141 -0.23 -5.41 20.30
CA LYS A 141 -0.87 -6.64 19.79
C LYS A 141 -1.92 -6.30 18.72
N VAL A 142 -1.75 -6.90 17.54
CA VAL A 142 -2.72 -6.84 16.44
C VAL A 142 -3.32 -8.23 16.29
N GLU A 143 -4.60 -8.40 16.63
CA GLU A 143 -5.31 -9.69 16.58
C GLU A 143 -4.54 -10.85 17.25
N GLY A 144 -3.85 -10.56 18.35
CA GLY A 144 -3.07 -11.53 19.11
C GLY A 144 -1.60 -11.64 18.72
N THR A 145 -1.18 -11.09 17.59
CA THR A 145 0.20 -11.05 17.11
C THR A 145 0.95 -9.85 17.66
N ASP A 146 2.15 -10.05 18.20
CA ASP A 146 3.03 -8.94 18.63
C ASP A 146 3.60 -8.21 17.41
N ALA A 147 3.40 -6.92 17.34
CA ALA A 147 3.83 -6.10 16.21
C ALA A 147 4.60 -4.85 16.66
N TYR A 148 5.60 -4.46 15.88
CA TYR A 148 6.21 -3.13 15.96
C TYR A 148 5.24 -2.11 15.38
N LYS A 149 4.90 -1.10 16.16
CA LYS A 149 4.04 0.01 15.73
C LYS A 149 4.90 1.17 15.27
N MET A 150 4.78 1.52 14.00
CA MET A 150 5.54 2.60 13.36
C MET A 150 4.58 3.68 12.87
N LYS A 151 4.81 4.93 13.25
CA LYS A 151 4.07 6.07 12.69
C LYS A 151 4.89 6.70 11.58
N VAL A 152 4.30 6.84 10.41
CA VAL A 152 4.89 7.49 9.25
C VAL A 152 4.10 8.75 8.94
N THR A 153 4.76 9.90 8.95
CA THR A 153 4.16 11.15 8.47
C THR A 153 4.69 11.40 7.06
N LEU A 154 3.81 11.34 6.07
CA LEU A 154 4.15 11.56 4.69
C LEU A 154 4.46 13.05 4.44
N LYS A 155 5.22 13.36 3.39
CA LYS A 155 5.48 14.75 2.96
C LYS A 155 4.19 15.55 2.73
N SER A 156 3.11 14.88 2.37
CA SER A 156 1.78 15.48 2.21
C SER A 156 1.11 15.90 3.52
N GLY A 157 1.64 15.48 4.67
CA GLY A 157 1.03 15.62 5.99
C GLY A 157 0.09 14.49 6.39
N ASP A 158 -0.22 13.55 5.48
CA ASP A 158 -0.99 12.36 5.82
C ASP A 158 -0.18 11.45 6.74
N VAL A 159 -0.88 10.71 7.57
CA VAL A 159 -0.27 9.77 8.52
C VAL A 159 -0.62 8.34 8.15
N ARG A 160 0.38 7.47 8.23
CA ARG A 160 0.23 6.01 8.16
C ARG A 160 0.75 5.41 9.46
N THR A 161 0.01 4.49 10.04
CA THR A 161 0.52 3.65 11.13
C THR A 161 0.72 2.24 10.58
N VAL A 162 1.95 1.78 10.61
CA VAL A 162 2.34 0.46 10.08
C VAL A 162 2.58 -0.47 11.25
N TYR A 163 2.01 -1.66 11.18
CA TYR A 163 2.22 -2.72 12.15
C TYR A 163 3.00 -3.84 11.47
N ILE A 164 4.22 -4.07 11.97
CA ILE A 164 5.15 -5.09 11.46
C ILE A 164 5.23 -6.20 12.49
N ASP A 165 4.84 -7.41 12.11
CA ASP A 165 4.92 -8.61 12.95
C ASP A 165 6.37 -8.82 13.43
N THR A 166 6.54 -9.05 14.74
CA THR A 166 7.88 -9.18 15.34
C THR A 166 8.62 -10.46 14.96
N ASP A 167 7.90 -11.50 14.52
CA ASP A 167 8.46 -12.80 14.18
C ASP A 167 8.80 -12.88 12.68
N SER A 168 7.84 -12.61 11.82
CA SER A 168 8.04 -12.64 10.36
C SER A 168 8.70 -11.37 9.80
N ASN A 169 8.66 -10.27 10.53
CA ASN A 169 9.05 -8.92 10.08
C ASN A 169 8.28 -8.41 8.85
N LEU A 170 7.08 -8.95 8.57
CA LEU A 170 6.20 -8.49 7.49
C LEU A 170 5.13 -7.54 8.03
N GLU A 171 4.65 -6.63 7.18
CA GLU A 171 3.53 -5.75 7.54
C GLU A 171 2.24 -6.56 7.64
N ILE A 172 1.52 -6.48 8.76
CA ILE A 172 0.24 -7.18 8.95
C ILE A 172 -0.96 -6.24 8.94
N LYS A 173 -0.75 -4.97 9.29
CA LYS A 173 -1.79 -3.95 9.29
C LYS A 173 -1.22 -2.59 8.96
N LEU A 174 -2.01 -1.79 8.27
CA LEU A 174 -1.78 -0.39 7.99
C LEU A 174 -3.00 0.42 8.42
N GLU A 175 -2.82 1.48 9.17
CA GLU A 175 -3.87 2.47 9.40
C GLU A 175 -3.51 3.76 8.65
N SER A 176 -4.50 4.41 8.09
CA SER A 176 -4.35 5.65 7.35
C SER A 176 -5.21 6.75 7.94
N LYS A 177 -4.63 7.95 8.00
CA LYS A 177 -5.32 9.17 8.39
C LYS A 177 -4.93 10.27 7.41
N SER A 178 -5.93 10.80 6.71
CA SER A 178 -5.74 11.81 5.67
C SER A 178 -6.84 12.85 5.71
N THR A 179 -6.59 14.04 5.14
CA THR A 179 -7.63 15.05 4.96
C THR A 179 -8.13 14.99 3.53
N ARG A 180 -9.45 14.79 3.35
CA ARG A 180 -10.11 14.78 2.05
C ARG A 180 -11.28 15.78 2.06
N ARG A 181 -11.31 16.69 1.10
CA ARG A 181 -12.34 17.76 1.00
C ARG A 181 -12.57 18.50 2.32
N GLY A 182 -11.48 18.73 3.07
CA GLY A 182 -11.53 19.40 4.36
C GLY A 182 -12.01 18.55 5.55
N ALA A 183 -12.37 17.28 5.33
CA ALA A 183 -12.73 16.34 6.38
C ALA A 183 -11.59 15.33 6.63
N GLU A 184 -11.42 14.94 7.89
CA GLU A 184 -10.52 13.87 8.26
C GLU A 184 -11.15 12.52 7.89
N VAL A 185 -10.39 11.68 7.20
CA VAL A 185 -10.76 10.32 6.80
C VAL A 185 -9.75 9.36 7.39
N GLU A 186 -10.26 8.37 8.12
CA GLU A 186 -9.47 7.27 8.67
C GLU A 186 -9.85 5.95 8.00
N GLY A 187 -8.87 5.10 7.77
CA GLY A 187 -9.06 3.76 7.23
C GLY A 187 -8.01 2.79 7.78
N ASP A 188 -8.26 1.52 7.55
CA ASP A 188 -7.31 0.47 7.85
C ASP A 188 -7.22 -0.53 6.70
N THR A 189 -6.08 -1.20 6.61
CA THR A 189 -5.80 -2.25 5.65
C THR A 189 -5.10 -3.39 6.37
N ASN A 190 -5.64 -4.58 6.29
CA ASN A 190 -4.99 -5.81 6.74
C ASN A 190 -4.30 -6.46 5.55
N LEU A 191 -3.07 -6.93 5.76
CA LEU A 191 -2.22 -7.58 4.78
C LEU A 191 -1.98 -9.02 5.21
N GLY A 192 -2.10 -9.97 4.29
CA GLY A 192 -1.92 -11.38 4.61
C GLY A 192 -1.68 -12.25 3.39
N ASP A 193 -1.71 -13.58 3.61
CA ASP A 193 -1.45 -14.58 2.57
C ASP A 193 -0.15 -14.29 1.80
N TYR A 194 0.94 -14.05 2.54
CA TYR A 194 2.25 -13.73 1.99
C TYR A 194 2.82 -14.92 1.23
N LYS A 195 3.25 -14.72 -0.01
CA LYS A 195 3.85 -15.73 -0.87
C LYS A 195 5.11 -15.23 -1.52
N GLU A 196 6.02 -16.15 -1.80
CA GLU A 196 7.24 -15.85 -2.55
C GLU A 196 6.94 -15.84 -4.05
N VAL A 197 7.39 -14.78 -4.74
CA VAL A 197 7.37 -14.63 -6.18
C VAL A 197 8.71 -14.05 -6.63
N ASP A 198 9.47 -14.80 -7.39
CA ASP A 198 10.80 -14.41 -7.90
C ASP A 198 11.76 -13.89 -6.80
N GLY A 199 11.65 -14.49 -5.58
CA GLY A 199 12.45 -14.15 -4.42
C GLY A 199 12.02 -12.87 -3.71
N LEU A 200 10.83 -12.36 -3.98
CA LEU A 200 10.12 -11.31 -3.23
C LEU A 200 8.98 -11.93 -2.44
N ILE A 201 8.78 -11.49 -1.20
CA ILE A 201 7.64 -11.91 -0.38
C ILE A 201 6.56 -10.84 -0.48
N LEU A 202 5.41 -11.20 -1.07
CA LEU A 202 4.33 -10.29 -1.40
C LEU A 202 3.00 -10.74 -0.77
N ALA A 203 2.26 -9.80 -0.19
CA ALA A 203 0.91 -10.06 0.31
C ALA A 203 -0.03 -10.45 -0.85
N HIS A 204 -0.84 -11.49 -0.67
CA HIS A 204 -1.83 -11.95 -1.63
C HIS A 204 -3.27 -11.71 -1.18
N SER A 205 -3.45 -11.22 0.05
CA SER A 205 -4.72 -10.74 0.58
C SER A 205 -4.56 -9.31 1.10
N ILE A 206 -5.37 -8.39 0.60
CA ILE A 206 -5.40 -6.99 1.00
C ILE A 206 -6.85 -6.68 1.33
N ASP A 207 -7.15 -6.42 2.60
CA ASP A 207 -8.49 -6.14 3.09
C ASP A 207 -8.53 -4.73 3.67
N SER A 208 -9.15 -3.80 2.96
CA SER A 208 -9.18 -2.38 3.28
C SER A 208 -10.57 -1.90 3.64
N GLY A 209 -10.67 -1.04 4.66
CA GLY A 209 -11.91 -0.42 5.08
C GLY A 209 -11.72 1.03 5.50
N GLN A 210 -12.77 1.83 5.32
CA GLN A 210 -12.82 3.18 5.88
C GLN A 210 -13.57 3.12 7.21
N LYS A 211 -13.00 3.72 8.24
CA LYS A 211 -13.59 3.78 9.58
C LYS A 211 -14.94 4.50 9.53
N GLY A 212 -15.97 3.84 10.06
CA GLY A 212 -17.33 4.39 10.07
C GLY A 212 -18.11 4.21 8.76
N ALA A 213 -17.52 3.68 7.69
CA ALA A 213 -18.21 3.31 6.47
C ALA A 213 -18.60 1.82 6.47
N PRO A 214 -19.73 1.43 5.87
CA PRO A 214 -20.10 0.04 5.72
C PRO A 214 -19.26 -0.64 4.62
N GLY A 215 -18.94 -1.91 4.86
CA GLY A 215 -18.24 -2.74 3.89
C GLY A 215 -16.71 -2.55 3.90
N ARG A 216 -16.04 -3.59 3.43
CA ARG A 216 -14.60 -3.62 3.23
C ARG A 216 -14.32 -4.02 1.78
N GLN A 217 -13.25 -3.51 1.23
CA GLN A 217 -12.79 -3.90 -0.08
C GLN A 217 -11.68 -4.94 0.07
N VAL A 218 -11.92 -6.13 -0.42
CA VAL A 218 -10.94 -7.21 -0.38
C VAL A 218 -10.37 -7.42 -1.78
N ILE A 219 -9.06 -7.42 -1.88
CA ILE A 219 -8.33 -7.82 -3.08
C ILE A 219 -7.66 -9.17 -2.77
N THR A 220 -8.04 -10.20 -3.52
CA THR A 220 -7.41 -11.52 -3.48
C THR A 220 -6.55 -11.69 -4.72
N ILE A 221 -5.23 -11.76 -4.52
CA ILE A 221 -4.26 -11.86 -5.60
C ILE A 221 -4.05 -13.33 -5.97
N THR A 222 -4.22 -13.65 -7.25
CA THR A 222 -4.06 -15.00 -7.76
C THR A 222 -2.76 -15.20 -8.53
N LYS A 223 -2.20 -14.13 -9.10
CA LYS A 223 -0.94 -14.16 -9.85
C LYS A 223 -0.22 -12.82 -9.74
N VAL A 224 1.09 -12.88 -9.55
CA VAL A 224 2.01 -11.75 -9.69
C VAL A 224 3.05 -12.09 -10.74
N GLU A 225 3.34 -11.16 -11.65
CA GLU A 225 4.40 -11.24 -12.65
C GLU A 225 5.39 -10.11 -12.39
N ILE A 226 6.65 -10.47 -12.18
CA ILE A 226 7.74 -9.52 -11.95
C ILE A 226 8.45 -9.26 -13.28
N ASN A 227 8.67 -7.99 -13.58
CA ASN A 227 9.30 -7.52 -14.82
C ASN A 227 8.64 -8.01 -16.13
N PRO A 228 7.28 -8.14 -16.21
CA PRO A 228 6.63 -8.43 -17.46
C PRO A 228 6.82 -7.27 -18.45
N LYS A 229 6.87 -7.59 -19.74
CA LYS A 229 6.78 -6.55 -20.77
C LYS A 229 5.35 -5.98 -20.78
N LEU A 230 5.22 -4.71 -20.38
CA LEU A 230 3.94 -4.00 -20.41
C LEU A 230 3.87 -3.08 -21.64
N ASP A 231 2.65 -2.92 -22.16
CA ASP A 231 2.39 -1.97 -23.24
C ASP A 231 2.17 -0.57 -22.66
N GLU A 232 3.12 0.32 -22.88
CA GLU A 232 3.09 1.68 -22.34
C GLU A 232 1.93 2.53 -22.89
N THR A 233 1.38 2.18 -24.05
CA THR A 233 0.22 2.89 -24.62
C THR A 233 -1.03 2.75 -23.76
N ARG A 234 -1.10 1.70 -22.93
CA ARG A 234 -2.20 1.48 -21.99
C ARG A 234 -2.29 2.52 -20.87
N PHE A 235 -1.19 3.25 -20.60
CA PHE A 235 -1.15 4.31 -19.61
C PHE A 235 -1.53 5.68 -20.20
N VAL A 236 -1.56 5.79 -21.53
CA VAL A 236 -1.96 7.02 -22.23
C VAL A 236 -3.48 7.16 -22.21
N MET A 237 -3.97 8.38 -21.90
CA MET A 237 -5.40 8.69 -21.93
C MET A 237 -5.94 8.51 -23.37
N PRO A 238 -6.94 7.65 -23.59
CA PRO A 238 -7.51 7.47 -24.92
C PRO A 238 -8.27 8.70 -25.37
N ALA A 239 -8.41 8.89 -26.68
CA ALA A 239 -9.24 9.95 -27.25
C ALA A 239 -10.70 9.78 -26.83
N LYS A 240 -11.38 10.91 -26.64
CA LYS A 240 -12.82 10.90 -26.36
C LYS A 240 -13.58 10.33 -27.56
N LYS A 241 -14.58 9.49 -27.28
CA LYS A 241 -15.53 9.05 -28.32
C LYS A 241 -16.47 10.22 -28.64
N GLU A 242 -16.55 10.58 -29.89
CA GLU A 242 -17.55 11.54 -30.34
C GLU A 242 -18.96 10.97 -30.07
N THR A 243 -19.77 11.69 -29.33
CA THR A 243 -21.19 11.36 -29.20
C THR A 243 -21.84 11.66 -30.54
N PRO A 244 -22.51 10.71 -31.22
CA PRO A 244 -23.22 11.02 -32.45
C PRO A 244 -24.20 12.16 -32.18
N ALA A 245 -24.21 13.17 -33.05
CA ALA A 245 -25.17 14.25 -32.97
C ALA A 245 -26.60 13.67 -32.96
N PRO A 246 -27.53 14.17 -32.13
CA PRO A 246 -28.92 13.70 -32.16
C PRO A 246 -29.45 13.81 -33.58
N VAL A 247 -29.89 12.68 -34.12
CA VAL A 247 -30.58 12.66 -35.42
C VAL A 247 -31.83 13.49 -35.25
N LYS A 248 -31.94 14.59 -36.00
CA LYS A 248 -33.10 15.48 -36.01
C LYS A 248 -34.29 14.80 -36.67
#